data_4e7867016215d192ffeb45fef03c087d
#
_entry.id   4e7867016215d192ffeb45fef03c087d
#
_cell.length_a   1.000
_cell.length_b   1.000
_cell.length_c   1.000
_cell.angle_alpha   90.00
_cell.angle_beta   90.00
_cell.angle_gamma   90.00
#
_symmetry.space_group_name_H-M   'P 1'
#
loop_
_entity.id
_entity.type
_entity.pdbx_description
1 polymer ?
#
loop_
_entity_poly.entity_id
_entity_poly.type
_entity_poly.pdbx_seq_one_letter_code
_entity_poly.pdbx_strand_id
1 'polypeptide(L)'
;VLICLTASHKNAGFDMLERLSANAEHAAPRILDGHDSLQGAVVVATCNRFEAYLDLDTPEGASPVAAVHEAIRAVGSVAGLEAEELRTTFGFVHGNAVAGHLFSVASGLESVVVGEGEIAGQVRRSLEQARREGTTTPELERLFQRASQTSRRVKNETGIGGEGRSLVRLALDLAESRVSDWAQTRVLLVGTGRFAGASLAALRDRGVTDVRVHSPSGRGAKFAAGHGIEAVARGEFAAAAADADIIVTCTTAEHHVVDRTLIAVGREELAASAGTVTVLPGVASPAGPGAPGEPRQLVIDLGLPRNVAPDVVELPGVELLDLETIKIHAPLEELGATDAARAIVNHDARAFGDIAEERDLAPAVVALRRHVFDLMDAEIERAKSRGDDDGRTEAALRHMAGVLLHTPMVRSRELARAGEQAAWIDGLEALFGVKPDATAQAVRESSTPSVSGSNDATSTDAAGRAEQADAS
;
A
#
# COMPACT_ATOMS: atom_id res chain seq x y z
N VAL A 1 -5.04 14.71 -15.50
CA VAL A 1 -5.61 13.35 -15.66
C VAL A 1 -4.78 12.35 -14.85
N LEU A 2 -5.45 11.55 -13.99
CA LEU A 2 -4.75 10.54 -13.19
C LEU A 2 -4.53 9.25 -13.99
N ILE A 3 -3.32 8.69 -13.87
CA ILE A 3 -2.91 7.41 -14.44
C ILE A 3 -2.14 6.60 -13.40
N CYS A 4 -2.29 5.28 -13.42
CA CYS A 4 -1.45 4.36 -12.65
C CYS A 4 -0.85 3.30 -13.56
N LEU A 5 0.47 3.16 -13.49
CA LEU A 5 1.23 2.04 -14.04
C LEU A 5 1.44 1.04 -12.92
N THR A 6 0.99 -0.21 -13.08
CA THR A 6 1.05 -1.22 -12.02
C THR A 6 1.75 -2.51 -12.47
N ALA A 7 2.76 -2.93 -11.73
CA ALA A 7 3.34 -4.25 -11.77
C ALA A 7 3.18 -4.92 -10.39
N SER A 8 2.67 -6.12 -10.34
CA SER A 8 2.45 -6.86 -9.11
C SER A 8 2.67 -8.35 -9.32
N HIS A 9 2.66 -9.13 -8.26
CA HIS A 9 2.72 -10.59 -8.31
C HIS A 9 1.71 -11.24 -9.26
N LYS A 10 0.70 -10.48 -9.75
CA LYS A 10 -0.32 -10.96 -10.70
C LYS A 10 0.15 -10.92 -12.16
N ASN A 11 1.06 -10.01 -12.49
CA ASN A 11 1.48 -9.73 -13.88
C ASN A 11 2.99 -9.57 -14.07
N ALA A 12 3.79 -9.60 -13.01
CA ALA A 12 5.25 -9.48 -13.07
C ALA A 12 5.92 -10.61 -12.29
N GLY A 13 7.04 -11.10 -12.83
CA GLY A 13 7.91 -12.04 -12.15
C GLY A 13 8.62 -11.39 -10.96
N PHE A 14 9.05 -12.24 -10.04
CA PHE A 14 9.65 -11.79 -8.78
C PHE A 14 10.95 -10.99 -8.99
N ASP A 15 11.87 -11.49 -9.83
CA ASP A 15 13.14 -10.80 -10.16
C ASP A 15 12.91 -9.39 -10.74
N MET A 16 11.84 -9.22 -11.52
CA MET A 16 11.48 -7.91 -12.06
C MET A 16 10.99 -6.97 -10.97
N LEU A 17 10.11 -7.46 -10.06
CA LEU A 17 9.61 -6.65 -8.94
C LEU A 17 10.73 -6.24 -7.99
N GLU A 18 11.71 -7.11 -7.75
CA GLU A 18 12.91 -6.80 -6.97
C GLU A 18 13.70 -5.65 -7.61
N ARG A 19 14.01 -5.77 -8.90
CA ARG A 19 14.74 -4.72 -9.66
C ARG A 19 13.97 -3.40 -9.68
N LEU A 20 12.65 -3.43 -9.87
CA LEU A 20 11.79 -2.25 -9.80
C LEU A 20 11.78 -1.60 -8.42
N SER A 21 11.87 -2.40 -7.36
CA SER A 21 11.80 -1.92 -5.97
C SER A 21 13.15 -1.42 -5.44
N ALA A 22 14.27 -1.95 -5.94
CA ALA A 22 15.62 -1.67 -5.44
C ALA A 22 16.01 -0.18 -5.49
N ASN A 23 15.56 0.56 -6.52
CA ASN A 23 15.86 1.96 -6.72
C ASN A 23 14.59 2.83 -6.90
N ALA A 24 13.46 2.37 -6.38
CA ALA A 24 12.16 3.01 -6.56
C ALA A 24 12.12 4.47 -6.07
N GLU A 25 12.95 4.84 -5.09
CA GLU A 25 13.08 6.21 -4.59
C GLU A 25 13.56 7.21 -5.64
N HIS A 26 14.26 6.77 -6.67
CA HIS A 26 14.73 7.64 -7.75
C HIS A 26 13.77 7.69 -8.95
N ALA A 27 12.70 6.89 -8.94
CA ALA A 27 11.80 6.77 -10.09
C ALA A 27 10.90 8.01 -10.28
N ALA A 28 10.32 8.57 -9.21
CA ALA A 28 9.40 9.70 -9.32
C ALA A 28 10.05 10.96 -9.91
N PRO A 29 11.22 11.44 -9.44
CA PRO A 29 11.90 12.57 -10.07
C PRO A 29 12.26 12.30 -11.53
N ARG A 30 12.73 11.09 -11.82
CA ARG A 30 13.13 10.71 -13.18
C ARG A 30 11.95 10.63 -14.15
N ILE A 31 10.78 10.24 -13.67
CA ILE A 31 9.55 10.25 -14.45
C ILE A 31 9.17 11.69 -14.83
N LEU A 32 9.23 12.63 -13.90
CA LEU A 32 8.86 14.03 -14.16
C LEU A 32 9.81 14.70 -15.17
N ASP A 33 11.10 14.36 -15.17
CA ASP A 33 12.07 14.85 -16.16
C ASP A 33 11.77 14.35 -17.58
N GLY A 34 10.91 13.34 -17.73
CA GLY A 34 10.71 12.65 -19.00
C GLY A 34 9.79 13.36 -20.00
N HIS A 35 8.79 14.14 -19.53
CA HIS A 35 7.81 14.77 -20.40
C HIS A 35 7.08 15.93 -19.72
N ASP A 36 6.92 17.06 -20.42
CA ASP A 36 6.33 18.30 -19.90
C ASP A 36 4.89 18.14 -19.38
N SER A 37 4.12 17.18 -19.94
CA SER A 37 2.76 16.89 -19.47
C SER A 37 2.72 16.17 -18.13
N LEU A 38 3.82 15.64 -17.63
CA LEU A 38 3.90 14.97 -16.33
C LEU A 38 4.08 16.01 -15.23
N GLN A 39 2.99 16.30 -14.49
CA GLN A 39 2.97 17.32 -13.43
C GLN A 39 3.28 16.75 -12.06
N GLY A 40 3.02 15.44 -11.86
CA GLY A 40 3.28 14.77 -10.60
C GLY A 40 3.47 13.27 -10.74
N ALA A 41 4.23 12.71 -9.80
CA ALA A 41 4.45 11.28 -9.68
C ALA A 41 4.60 10.85 -8.21
N VAL A 42 3.88 9.80 -7.81
CA VAL A 42 4.07 9.12 -6.52
C VAL A 42 4.28 7.64 -6.79
N VAL A 43 5.38 7.08 -6.30
CA VAL A 43 5.73 5.67 -6.50
C VAL A 43 5.50 4.88 -5.23
N VAL A 44 4.72 3.79 -5.33
CA VAL A 44 4.50 2.81 -4.27
C VAL A 44 5.25 1.53 -4.66
N ALA A 45 6.33 1.25 -3.97
CA ALA A 45 7.14 0.06 -4.20
C ALA A 45 7.24 -0.79 -2.94
N THR A 46 7.08 -2.10 -3.12
CA THR A 46 7.17 -3.12 -2.07
C THR A 46 7.77 -4.40 -2.66
N CYS A 47 8.03 -5.44 -1.86
CA CYS A 47 8.48 -6.73 -2.37
C CYS A 47 7.53 -7.39 -3.38
N ASN A 48 6.23 -7.02 -3.39
CA ASN A 48 5.20 -7.69 -4.20
C ASN A 48 4.51 -6.78 -5.22
N ARG A 49 4.92 -5.50 -5.31
CA ARG A 49 4.36 -4.55 -6.28
C ARG A 49 5.25 -3.34 -6.51
N PHE A 50 5.12 -2.81 -7.71
CA PHE A 50 5.59 -1.48 -8.09
C PHE A 50 4.45 -0.75 -8.78
N GLU A 51 4.10 0.44 -8.31
CA GLU A 51 3.03 1.25 -8.88
C GLU A 51 3.49 2.71 -8.97
N ALA A 52 3.37 3.30 -10.15
CA ALA A 52 3.61 4.72 -10.38
C ALA A 52 2.27 5.42 -10.65
N TYR A 53 1.89 6.31 -9.74
CA TYR A 53 0.71 7.16 -9.84
C TYR A 53 1.12 8.50 -10.41
N LEU A 54 0.57 8.85 -11.56
CA LEU A 54 0.94 9.99 -12.37
C LEU A 54 -0.22 10.97 -12.47
N ASP A 55 0.10 12.26 -12.39
CA ASP A 55 -0.83 13.33 -12.72
C ASP A 55 -0.33 14.00 -14.00
N LEU A 56 -1.17 13.96 -15.02
CA LEU A 56 -0.88 14.49 -16.35
C LEU A 56 -1.74 15.73 -16.64
N ASP A 57 -1.09 16.78 -17.09
CA ASP A 57 -1.74 17.91 -17.75
C ASP A 57 -1.71 17.67 -19.27
N THR A 58 -2.82 17.20 -19.81
CA THR A 58 -2.97 16.98 -21.24
C THR A 58 -4.01 17.95 -21.79
N PRO A 59 -3.67 18.77 -22.82
CA PRO A 59 -4.65 19.60 -23.52
C PRO A 59 -5.82 18.73 -24.03
N GLU A 60 -7.03 19.31 -24.08
CA GLU A 60 -8.21 18.60 -24.59
C GLU A 60 -7.92 17.99 -25.98
N GLY A 61 -8.16 16.69 -26.10
CA GLY A 61 -7.92 15.93 -27.33
C GLY A 61 -6.49 15.43 -27.54
N ALA A 62 -5.53 15.77 -26.67
CA ALA A 62 -4.18 15.21 -26.73
C ALA A 62 -4.12 13.79 -26.11
N SER A 63 -3.33 12.92 -26.73
CA SER A 63 -3.16 11.55 -26.24
C SER A 63 -2.10 11.50 -25.14
N PRO A 64 -2.38 10.88 -23.98
CA PRO A 64 -1.40 10.70 -22.89
C PRO A 64 -0.32 9.68 -23.22
N VAL A 65 -0.39 9.01 -24.37
CA VAL A 65 0.45 7.86 -24.73
C VAL A 65 1.93 8.22 -24.72
N ALA A 66 2.33 9.40 -25.22
CA ALA A 66 3.73 9.83 -25.24
C ALA A 66 4.29 9.98 -23.81
N ALA A 67 3.56 10.66 -22.92
CA ALA A 67 3.96 10.85 -21.54
C ALA A 67 4.05 9.52 -20.77
N VAL A 68 3.11 8.59 -21.03
CA VAL A 68 3.14 7.23 -20.46
C VAL A 68 4.37 6.45 -20.93
N HIS A 69 4.72 6.52 -22.23
CA HIS A 69 5.91 5.87 -22.76
C HIS A 69 7.19 6.42 -22.13
N GLU A 70 7.28 7.74 -21.94
CA GLU A 70 8.42 8.35 -21.27
C GLU A 70 8.50 7.94 -19.78
N ALA A 71 7.37 7.88 -19.09
CA ALA A 71 7.32 7.39 -17.70
C ALA A 71 7.84 5.94 -17.61
N ILE A 72 7.40 5.05 -18.51
CA ILE A 72 7.88 3.66 -18.56
C ILE A 72 9.40 3.60 -18.85
N ARG A 73 9.89 4.44 -19.78
CA ARG A 73 11.31 4.53 -20.09
C ARG A 73 12.14 5.02 -18.90
N ALA A 74 11.63 6.03 -18.19
CA ALA A 74 12.25 6.55 -16.98
C ALA A 74 12.37 5.46 -15.89
N VAL A 75 11.29 4.72 -15.63
CA VAL A 75 11.29 3.59 -14.69
C VAL A 75 12.30 2.52 -15.14
N GLY A 76 12.30 2.16 -16.43
CA GLY A 76 13.24 1.18 -16.98
C GLY A 76 14.70 1.59 -16.78
N SER A 77 15.02 2.87 -17.01
CA SER A 77 16.38 3.40 -16.81
C SER A 77 16.87 3.30 -15.36
N VAL A 78 15.96 3.51 -14.40
CA VAL A 78 16.26 3.43 -12.96
C VAL A 78 16.40 1.97 -12.49
N ALA A 79 15.54 1.07 -13.00
CA ALA A 79 15.54 -0.34 -12.64
C ALA A 79 16.57 -1.17 -13.44
N GLY A 80 17.20 -0.60 -14.46
CA GLY A 80 18.05 -1.33 -15.40
C GLY A 80 17.27 -2.37 -16.22
N LEU A 81 16.02 -2.06 -16.59
CA LEU A 81 15.11 -2.91 -17.38
C LEU A 81 14.85 -2.27 -18.75
N GLU A 82 14.63 -3.11 -19.76
CA GLU A 82 14.25 -2.62 -21.08
C GLU A 82 12.82 -2.09 -21.08
N ALA A 83 12.59 -0.92 -21.68
CA ALA A 83 11.28 -0.29 -21.71
C ALA A 83 10.22 -1.16 -22.39
N GLU A 84 10.59 -1.97 -23.38
CA GLU A 84 9.67 -2.87 -24.07
C GLU A 84 9.20 -4.03 -23.18
N GLU A 85 10.09 -4.55 -22.34
CA GLU A 85 9.74 -5.56 -21.33
C GLU A 85 8.73 -5.00 -20.32
N LEU A 86 8.96 -3.77 -19.84
CA LEU A 86 8.03 -3.08 -18.93
C LEU A 86 6.68 -2.76 -19.58
N ARG A 87 6.67 -2.38 -20.87
CA ARG A 87 5.41 -2.10 -21.60
C ARG A 87 4.50 -3.31 -21.70
N THR A 88 5.06 -4.50 -21.82
CA THR A 88 4.29 -5.76 -21.85
C THR A 88 3.84 -6.23 -20.48
N THR A 89 4.53 -5.78 -19.44
CA THR A 89 4.28 -6.20 -18.05
C THR A 89 3.35 -5.25 -17.30
N PHE A 90 3.53 -3.94 -17.46
CA PHE A 90 2.71 -2.98 -16.72
C PHE A 90 1.23 -3.07 -17.09
N GLY A 91 0.40 -3.22 -16.06
CA GLY A 91 -1.02 -2.90 -16.15
C GLY A 91 -1.22 -1.38 -16.18
N PHE A 92 -2.27 -0.94 -16.84
CA PHE A 92 -2.60 0.47 -17.02
C PHE A 92 -4.00 0.76 -16.46
N VAL A 93 -4.07 1.71 -15.50
CA VAL A 93 -5.32 2.19 -14.93
C VAL A 93 -5.41 3.70 -15.14
N HIS A 94 -6.55 4.22 -15.57
CA HIS A 94 -6.70 5.65 -15.87
C HIS A 94 -8.01 6.23 -15.35
N GLY A 95 -8.05 7.55 -15.18
CA GLY A 95 -9.24 8.31 -14.79
C GLY A 95 -9.76 7.89 -13.40
N ASN A 96 -11.07 7.84 -13.24
CA ASN A 96 -11.74 7.53 -11.97
C ASN A 96 -11.41 6.12 -11.43
N ALA A 97 -10.97 5.20 -12.29
CA ALA A 97 -10.56 3.85 -11.86
C ALA A 97 -9.28 3.87 -11.00
N VAL A 98 -8.42 4.88 -11.14
CA VAL A 98 -7.18 5.04 -10.35
C VAL A 98 -7.49 5.14 -8.85
N ALA A 99 -8.55 5.87 -8.48
CA ALA A 99 -8.97 5.99 -7.10
C ALA A 99 -9.39 4.63 -6.52
N GLY A 100 -10.24 3.89 -7.25
CA GLY A 100 -10.66 2.55 -6.83
C GLY A 100 -9.47 1.59 -6.66
N HIS A 101 -8.52 1.65 -7.58
CA HIS A 101 -7.31 0.84 -7.53
C HIS A 101 -6.45 1.18 -6.29
N LEU A 102 -6.07 2.44 -6.10
CA LEU A 102 -5.27 2.85 -4.94
C LEU A 102 -5.97 2.56 -3.61
N PHE A 103 -7.30 2.77 -3.54
CA PHE A 103 -8.07 2.51 -2.31
C PHE A 103 -8.10 1.01 -2.00
N SER A 104 -8.23 0.15 -3.03
CA SER A 104 -8.12 -1.30 -2.89
C SER A 104 -6.74 -1.71 -2.41
N VAL A 105 -5.68 -1.15 -3.00
CA VAL A 105 -4.29 -1.39 -2.61
C VAL A 105 -4.05 -0.95 -1.16
N ALA A 106 -4.39 0.30 -0.81
CA ALA A 106 -4.21 0.84 0.54
C ALA A 106 -5.00 0.08 1.62
N SER A 107 -6.12 -0.53 1.23
CA SER A 107 -6.95 -1.36 2.11
C SER A 107 -6.50 -2.82 2.17
N GLY A 108 -5.45 -3.21 1.43
CA GLY A 108 -4.91 -4.57 1.41
C GLY A 108 -5.74 -5.56 0.60
N LEU A 109 -6.73 -5.12 -0.18
CA LEU A 109 -7.57 -5.99 -1.01
C LEU A 109 -6.82 -6.57 -2.21
N GLU A 110 -5.75 -5.92 -2.65
CA GLU A 110 -4.88 -6.33 -3.74
C GLU A 110 -3.57 -6.98 -3.23
N SER A 111 -3.47 -7.22 -1.94
CA SER A 111 -2.34 -7.92 -1.34
C SER A 111 -2.47 -9.42 -1.51
N VAL A 112 -1.34 -10.13 -1.52
CA VAL A 112 -1.32 -11.60 -1.60
C VAL A 112 -2.06 -12.23 -0.41
N VAL A 113 -1.89 -11.62 0.75
CA VAL A 113 -2.74 -11.88 1.93
C VAL A 113 -3.67 -10.70 2.09
N VAL A 114 -4.94 -10.92 1.78
CA VAL A 114 -5.98 -9.88 1.86
C VAL A 114 -6.02 -9.31 3.29
N GLY A 115 -6.10 -7.98 3.41
CA GLY A 115 -6.13 -7.29 4.71
C GLY A 115 -4.77 -7.06 5.37
N GLU A 116 -3.67 -7.25 4.66
CA GLU A 116 -2.33 -6.95 5.18
C GLU A 116 -2.18 -5.45 5.48
N GLY A 117 -2.14 -5.12 6.77
CA GLY A 117 -2.12 -3.73 7.24
C GLY A 117 -0.81 -2.97 6.97
N GLU A 118 0.23 -3.63 6.47
CA GLU A 118 1.53 -3.00 6.20
C GLU A 118 1.47 -2.08 4.97
N ILE A 119 0.70 -2.46 3.96
CA ILE A 119 0.55 -1.69 2.71
C ILE A 119 0.00 -0.28 2.95
N ALA A 120 -0.93 -0.10 3.91
CA ALA A 120 -1.43 1.22 4.26
C ALA A 120 -0.32 2.16 4.77
N GLY A 121 0.62 1.61 5.53
CA GLY A 121 1.81 2.33 5.99
C GLY A 121 2.77 2.66 4.85
N GLN A 122 2.93 1.75 3.90
CA GLN A 122 3.78 1.95 2.72
C GLN A 122 3.20 3.04 1.82
N VAL A 123 1.91 3.00 1.49
CA VAL A 123 1.20 4.04 0.71
C VAL A 123 1.36 5.42 1.35
N ARG A 124 1.23 5.53 2.68
CA ARG A 124 1.46 6.78 3.39
C ARG A 124 2.91 7.27 3.25
N ARG A 125 3.90 6.38 3.45
CA ARG A 125 5.32 6.73 3.32
C ARG A 125 5.68 7.18 1.91
N SER A 126 5.08 6.58 0.88
CA SER A 126 5.28 6.99 -0.51
C SER A 126 4.82 8.43 -0.77
N LEU A 127 3.66 8.84 -0.22
CA LEU A 127 3.23 10.23 -0.31
C LEU A 127 4.18 11.17 0.45
N GLU A 128 4.62 10.78 1.66
CA GLU A 128 5.58 11.57 2.45
C GLU A 128 6.92 11.73 1.73
N GLN A 129 7.35 10.71 0.99
CA GLN A 129 8.54 10.76 0.13
C GLN A 129 8.34 11.73 -1.05
N ALA A 130 7.25 11.58 -1.80
CA ALA A 130 6.93 12.45 -2.93
C ALA A 130 6.83 13.95 -2.52
N ARG A 131 6.31 14.23 -1.32
CA ARG A 131 6.32 15.59 -0.75
C ARG A 131 7.72 16.13 -0.51
N ARG A 132 8.62 15.32 0.03
CA ARG A 132 10.02 15.72 0.29
C ARG A 132 10.79 15.97 -1.01
N GLU A 133 10.47 15.23 -2.05
CA GLU A 133 11.10 15.32 -3.36
C GLU A 133 10.45 16.37 -4.26
N GLY A 134 9.30 16.91 -3.86
CA GLY A 134 8.55 17.89 -4.67
C GLY A 134 7.91 17.27 -5.91
N THR A 135 7.66 15.96 -5.91
CA THR A 135 7.10 15.23 -7.06
C THR A 135 5.58 15.05 -6.97
N THR A 136 4.92 15.52 -5.91
CA THR A 136 3.47 15.40 -5.74
C THR A 136 2.73 16.64 -6.25
N THR A 137 1.44 16.46 -6.59
CA THR A 137 0.50 17.53 -6.95
C THR A 137 -0.65 17.57 -5.95
N PRO A 138 -1.42 18.66 -5.90
CA PRO A 138 -2.63 18.71 -5.08
C PRO A 138 -3.62 17.58 -5.39
N GLU A 139 -3.66 17.08 -6.63
CA GLU A 139 -4.53 15.97 -7.03
C GLU A 139 -4.05 14.64 -6.46
N LEU A 140 -2.76 14.33 -6.63
CA LEU A 140 -2.15 13.14 -6.03
C LEU A 140 -2.22 13.16 -4.51
N GLU A 141 -2.01 14.34 -3.88
CA GLU A 141 -2.16 14.45 -2.43
C GLU A 141 -3.55 14.08 -1.94
N ARG A 142 -4.60 14.59 -2.60
CA ARG A 142 -5.99 14.26 -2.26
C ARG A 142 -6.27 12.76 -2.45
N LEU A 143 -5.81 12.20 -3.56
CA LEU A 143 -5.97 10.80 -3.89
C LEU A 143 -5.38 9.90 -2.76
N PHE A 144 -4.14 10.15 -2.37
CA PHE A 144 -3.44 9.37 -1.35
C PHE A 144 -3.99 9.60 0.08
N GLN A 145 -4.41 10.84 0.38
CA GLN A 145 -5.07 11.14 1.65
C GLN A 145 -6.41 10.42 1.75
N ARG A 146 -7.20 10.41 0.67
CA ARG A 146 -8.48 9.69 0.63
C ARG A 146 -8.26 8.18 0.72
N ALA A 147 -7.26 7.62 0.03
CA ALA A 147 -6.87 6.23 0.17
C ALA A 147 -6.58 5.85 1.63
N SER A 148 -5.84 6.70 2.34
CA SER A 148 -5.54 6.50 3.76
C SER A 148 -6.79 6.56 4.65
N GLN A 149 -7.77 7.41 4.34
CA GLN A 149 -9.05 7.50 5.05
C GLN A 149 -9.89 6.25 4.79
N THR A 150 -10.03 5.85 3.52
CA THR A 150 -10.77 4.65 3.11
C THR A 150 -10.17 3.40 3.74
N SER A 151 -8.85 3.25 3.75
CA SER A 151 -8.17 2.11 4.40
C SER A 151 -8.47 2.03 5.90
N ARG A 152 -8.50 3.16 6.62
CA ARG A 152 -8.89 3.18 8.04
C ARG A 152 -10.36 2.80 8.23
N ARG A 153 -11.22 3.29 7.35
CA ARG A 153 -12.65 2.97 7.38
C ARG A 153 -12.88 1.48 7.16
N VAL A 154 -12.25 0.90 6.12
CA VAL A 154 -12.28 -0.54 5.86
C VAL A 154 -11.83 -1.33 7.08
N LYS A 155 -10.70 -0.97 7.68
CA LYS A 155 -10.17 -1.64 8.88
C LYS A 155 -11.12 -1.57 10.08
N ASN A 156 -11.82 -0.45 10.27
CA ASN A 156 -12.68 -0.24 11.43
C ASN A 156 -14.08 -0.84 11.24
N GLU A 157 -14.61 -0.83 10.02
CA GLU A 157 -15.99 -1.25 9.72
C GLU A 157 -16.07 -2.71 9.24
N THR A 158 -14.94 -3.31 8.86
CA THR A 158 -14.87 -4.71 8.42
C THR A 158 -13.81 -5.47 9.22
N GLY A 159 -13.95 -6.77 9.35
CA GLY A 159 -12.98 -7.62 10.05
C GLY A 159 -11.65 -7.82 9.30
N ILE A 160 -11.45 -7.17 8.15
CA ILE A 160 -10.38 -7.47 7.18
C ILE A 160 -8.95 -7.31 7.75
N GLY A 161 -8.75 -6.48 8.76
CA GLY A 161 -7.46 -6.34 9.45
C GLY A 161 -7.09 -7.48 10.39
N GLY A 162 -8.01 -8.41 10.62
CA GLY A 162 -7.86 -9.62 11.42
C GLY A 162 -7.31 -10.83 10.65
N GLU A 163 -7.36 -10.80 9.31
CA GLU A 163 -7.12 -11.96 8.44
C GLU A 163 -5.74 -12.61 8.62
N GLY A 164 -4.68 -11.86 8.86
CA GLY A 164 -3.37 -12.48 9.13
C GLY A 164 -3.35 -13.30 10.43
N ARG A 165 -4.16 -12.93 11.42
CA ARG A 165 -4.39 -13.74 12.64
C ARG A 165 -5.34 -14.89 12.38
N SER A 166 -6.33 -14.66 11.51
CA SER A 166 -7.29 -15.66 11.06
C SER A 166 -6.59 -16.77 10.26
N LEU A 167 -5.72 -16.41 9.32
CA LEU A 167 -4.95 -17.36 8.52
C LEU A 167 -4.04 -18.25 9.38
N VAL A 168 -3.33 -17.68 10.36
CA VAL A 168 -2.52 -18.42 11.31
C VAL A 168 -3.39 -19.36 12.15
N ARG A 169 -4.52 -18.87 12.66
CA ARG A 169 -5.46 -19.67 13.45
C ARG A 169 -6.01 -20.82 12.61
N LEU A 170 -6.46 -20.54 11.40
CA LEU A 170 -6.96 -21.54 10.48
C LEU A 170 -5.92 -22.62 10.18
N ALA A 171 -4.66 -22.24 9.91
CA ALA A 171 -3.58 -23.17 9.71
C ALA A 171 -3.37 -24.10 10.94
N LEU A 172 -3.42 -23.52 12.14
CA LEU A 172 -3.30 -24.28 13.38
C LEU A 172 -4.57 -25.10 13.71
N ASP A 173 -5.77 -24.65 13.33
CA ASP A 173 -7.02 -25.42 13.44
C ASP A 173 -6.99 -26.63 12.51
N LEU A 174 -6.48 -26.47 11.28
CA LEU A 174 -6.22 -27.60 10.37
C LEU A 174 -5.17 -28.57 10.90
N ALA A 175 -4.21 -28.06 11.68
CA ALA A 175 -3.20 -28.88 12.35
C ALA A 175 -3.73 -29.64 13.55
N GLU A 176 -4.88 -29.24 14.13
CA GLU A 176 -5.38 -29.79 15.41
C GLU A 176 -5.62 -31.29 15.38
N SER A 177 -6.10 -31.82 14.26
CA SER A 177 -6.29 -33.27 14.10
C SER A 177 -4.99 -34.09 14.04
N ARG A 178 -3.84 -33.40 13.91
CA ARG A 178 -2.49 -33.99 13.77
C ARG A 178 -1.65 -33.83 15.03
N VAL A 179 -2.11 -33.01 15.96
CA VAL A 179 -1.42 -32.70 17.22
C VAL A 179 -2.17 -33.37 18.37
N SER A 180 -1.57 -34.32 19.02
CA SER A 180 -2.18 -35.04 20.15
C SER A 180 -2.14 -34.24 21.46
N ASP A 181 -1.08 -33.43 21.68
CA ASP A 181 -0.88 -32.61 22.87
C ASP A 181 -0.05 -31.37 22.53
N TRP A 182 -0.70 -30.21 22.48
CA TRP A 182 -0.04 -28.92 22.21
C TRP A 182 1.01 -28.56 23.24
N ALA A 183 0.82 -28.93 24.50
CA ALA A 183 1.76 -28.59 25.57
C ALA A 183 3.11 -29.35 25.46
N GLN A 184 3.11 -30.48 24.78
CA GLN A 184 4.29 -31.31 24.55
C GLN A 184 4.90 -31.09 23.14
N THR A 185 4.24 -30.26 22.32
CA THR A 185 4.65 -30.04 20.93
C THR A 185 5.82 -29.05 20.85
N ARG A 186 6.88 -29.43 20.17
CA ARG A 186 8.05 -28.61 19.89
C ARG A 186 7.83 -27.88 18.57
N VAL A 187 7.90 -26.55 18.63
CA VAL A 187 7.63 -25.71 17.45
C VAL A 187 8.87 -24.90 17.07
N LEU A 188 9.22 -24.97 15.79
CA LEU A 188 10.22 -24.09 15.18
C LEU A 188 9.55 -23.03 14.32
N LEU A 189 9.67 -21.76 14.73
CA LEU A 189 9.30 -20.61 13.91
C LEU A 189 10.47 -20.22 13.01
N VAL A 190 10.24 -20.13 11.72
CA VAL A 190 11.23 -19.67 10.74
C VAL A 190 10.80 -18.33 10.18
N GLY A 191 11.41 -17.25 10.67
CA GLY A 191 11.05 -15.87 10.38
C GLY A 191 10.76 -15.05 11.64
N THR A 192 10.81 -13.72 11.51
CA THR A 192 10.63 -12.76 12.61
C THR A 192 9.70 -11.62 12.26
N GLY A 193 8.92 -11.78 11.21
CA GLY A 193 7.94 -10.79 10.74
C GLY A 193 6.62 -10.85 11.53
N ARG A 194 5.62 -10.16 11.01
CA ARG A 194 4.27 -10.06 11.63
C ARG A 194 3.61 -11.42 11.85
N PHE A 195 3.74 -12.33 10.89
CA PHE A 195 3.19 -13.68 11.03
C PHE A 195 3.88 -14.50 12.12
N ALA A 196 5.19 -14.28 12.37
CA ALA A 196 5.87 -14.95 13.47
C ALA A 196 5.29 -14.57 14.84
N GLY A 197 5.02 -13.28 15.07
CA GLY A 197 4.35 -12.82 16.28
C GLY A 197 2.92 -13.34 16.43
N ALA A 198 2.16 -13.37 15.32
CA ALA A 198 0.80 -13.91 15.31
C ALA A 198 0.80 -15.44 15.55
N SER A 199 1.75 -16.16 14.93
CA SER A 199 1.90 -17.61 15.13
C SER A 199 2.29 -17.93 16.57
N LEU A 200 3.24 -17.20 17.14
CA LEU A 200 3.64 -17.38 18.54
C LEU A 200 2.47 -17.14 19.50
N ALA A 201 1.68 -16.09 19.27
CA ALA A 201 0.50 -15.83 20.11
C ALA A 201 -0.52 -16.97 20.01
N ALA A 202 -0.85 -17.39 18.77
CA ALA A 202 -1.83 -18.45 18.55
C ALA A 202 -1.38 -19.85 19.04
N LEU A 203 -0.07 -20.11 19.02
CA LEU A 203 0.53 -21.32 19.63
C LEU A 203 0.43 -21.30 21.15
N ARG A 204 0.75 -20.14 21.76
CA ARG A 204 0.62 -19.96 23.23
C ARG A 204 -0.82 -20.08 23.70
N ASP A 205 -1.78 -19.54 22.92
CA ASP A 205 -3.22 -19.67 23.20
C ASP A 205 -3.65 -21.15 23.23
N ARG A 206 -2.93 -22.06 22.52
CA ARG A 206 -3.13 -23.51 22.54
C ARG A 206 -2.31 -24.27 23.58
N GLY A 207 -1.49 -23.55 24.34
CA GLY A 207 -0.70 -24.12 25.43
C GLY A 207 0.70 -24.57 25.02
N VAL A 208 1.19 -24.25 23.83
CA VAL A 208 2.57 -24.59 23.41
C VAL A 208 3.58 -23.80 24.25
N THR A 209 4.51 -24.51 24.86
CA THR A 209 5.57 -23.94 25.71
C THR A 209 6.95 -24.00 25.08
N ASP A 210 7.23 -25.00 24.27
CA ASP A 210 8.52 -25.16 23.58
C ASP A 210 8.45 -24.57 22.17
N VAL A 211 8.81 -23.28 22.07
CA VAL A 211 8.88 -22.56 20.80
C VAL A 211 10.27 -21.98 20.63
N ARG A 212 10.92 -22.36 19.54
CA ARG A 212 12.22 -21.84 19.11
C ARG A 212 12.07 -21.01 17.84
N VAL A 213 12.95 -20.04 17.61
CA VAL A 213 12.89 -19.21 16.40
C VAL A 213 14.22 -19.18 15.67
N HIS A 214 14.17 -19.42 14.36
CA HIS A 214 15.28 -19.16 13.44
C HIS A 214 14.96 -17.99 12.51
N SER A 215 15.97 -17.21 12.15
CA SER A 215 15.81 -16.12 11.17
C SER A 215 16.95 -16.13 10.18
N PRO A 216 16.67 -16.38 8.88
CA PRO A 216 17.69 -16.29 7.82
C PRO A 216 18.41 -14.93 7.78
N SER A 217 17.73 -13.86 8.14
CA SER A 217 18.27 -12.48 8.18
C SER A 217 19.01 -12.11 9.47
N GLY A 218 19.24 -13.06 10.40
CA GLY A 218 19.96 -12.83 11.67
C GLY A 218 19.17 -12.11 12.76
N ARG A 219 17.88 -11.78 12.56
CA ARG A 219 17.03 -11.07 13.56
C ARG A 219 16.45 -11.98 14.64
N GLY A 220 16.72 -13.29 14.60
CA GLY A 220 16.16 -14.30 15.52
C GLY A 220 16.43 -13.97 16.99
N ALA A 221 17.66 -13.65 17.36
CA ALA A 221 18.02 -13.33 18.74
C ALA A 221 17.24 -12.15 19.32
N LYS A 222 17.05 -11.07 18.54
CA LYS A 222 16.27 -9.90 18.97
C LYS A 222 14.80 -10.25 19.16
N PHE A 223 14.23 -11.05 18.25
CA PHE A 223 12.84 -11.50 18.34
C PHE A 223 12.65 -12.41 19.56
N ALA A 224 13.54 -13.38 19.75
CA ALA A 224 13.52 -14.31 20.88
C ALA A 224 13.55 -13.60 22.22
N ALA A 225 14.49 -12.66 22.40
CA ALA A 225 14.61 -11.87 23.62
C ALA A 225 13.34 -11.04 23.91
N GLY A 226 12.71 -10.46 22.88
CA GLY A 226 11.47 -9.68 23.02
C GLY A 226 10.24 -10.51 23.36
N HIS A 227 10.29 -11.83 23.15
CA HIS A 227 9.14 -12.72 23.32
C HIS A 227 9.38 -13.83 24.35
N GLY A 228 10.57 -13.91 24.97
CA GLY A 228 10.89 -14.92 25.97
C GLY A 228 10.87 -16.35 25.40
N ILE A 229 11.45 -16.54 24.19
CA ILE A 229 11.64 -17.84 23.53
C ILE A 229 13.11 -18.01 23.17
N GLU A 230 13.51 -19.19 22.70
CA GLU A 230 14.88 -19.50 22.33
C GLU A 230 15.16 -19.20 20.86
N ALA A 231 16.35 -18.64 20.59
CA ALA A 231 16.83 -18.39 19.23
C ALA A 231 17.74 -19.53 18.76
N VAL A 232 17.45 -20.06 17.58
CA VAL A 232 18.28 -21.10 16.95
C VAL A 232 19.35 -20.44 16.08
N ALA A 233 20.61 -20.77 16.35
CA ALA A 233 21.73 -20.31 15.57
C ALA A 233 21.76 -20.96 14.16
N ARG A 234 22.43 -20.31 13.21
CA ARG A 234 22.46 -20.79 11.81
C ARG A 234 23.05 -22.23 11.70
N GLY A 235 24.06 -22.53 12.49
CA GLY A 235 24.71 -23.86 12.48
C GLY A 235 23.88 -24.95 13.13
N GLU A 236 22.84 -24.62 13.90
CA GLU A 236 21.96 -25.55 14.60
C GLU A 236 20.60 -25.70 13.89
N PHE A 237 20.40 -24.99 12.76
CA PHE A 237 19.10 -24.89 12.11
C PHE A 237 18.62 -26.24 11.56
N ALA A 238 19.50 -27.04 10.97
CA ALA A 238 19.13 -28.35 10.45
C ALA A 238 18.67 -29.29 11.57
N ALA A 239 19.44 -29.39 12.65
CA ALA A 239 19.07 -30.18 13.81
C ALA A 239 17.76 -29.71 14.47
N ALA A 240 17.58 -28.40 14.63
CA ALA A 240 16.37 -27.82 15.18
C ALA A 240 15.13 -28.05 14.27
N ALA A 241 15.31 -27.99 12.94
CA ALA A 241 14.26 -28.29 11.99
C ALA A 241 13.83 -29.76 12.03
N ALA A 242 14.81 -30.68 12.17
CA ALA A 242 14.52 -32.10 12.27
C ALA A 242 13.91 -32.50 13.63
N ASP A 243 14.24 -31.79 14.71
CA ASP A 243 13.74 -32.02 16.07
C ASP A 243 12.33 -31.52 16.30
N ALA A 244 11.88 -30.51 15.53
CA ALA A 244 10.57 -29.90 15.68
C ALA A 244 9.43 -30.83 15.22
N ASP A 245 8.34 -30.87 16.00
CA ASP A 245 7.11 -31.56 15.64
C ASP A 245 6.29 -30.69 14.64
N ILE A 246 6.38 -29.35 14.79
CA ILE A 246 5.79 -28.40 13.87
C ILE A 246 6.84 -27.36 13.45
N ILE A 247 6.96 -27.14 12.14
CA ILE A 247 7.72 -26.02 11.57
C ILE A 247 6.73 -25.01 11.00
N VAL A 248 6.81 -23.75 11.40
CA VAL A 248 6.01 -22.65 10.83
C VAL A 248 6.95 -21.69 10.12
N THR A 249 6.88 -21.63 8.79
CA THR A 249 7.68 -20.67 8.01
C THR A 249 6.86 -19.43 7.69
N CYS A 250 7.48 -18.27 7.88
CA CYS A 250 6.83 -16.95 7.70
C CYS A 250 7.87 -15.87 7.39
N THR A 251 8.80 -16.19 6.47
CA THR A 251 9.82 -15.22 6.02
C THR A 251 9.41 -14.53 4.73
N THR A 252 10.11 -13.46 4.41
CA THR A 252 10.07 -12.80 3.10
C THR A 252 11.25 -13.23 2.23
N ALA A 253 11.88 -14.37 2.53
CA ALA A 253 12.97 -14.90 1.74
C ALA A 253 12.45 -15.35 0.38
N GLU A 254 13.23 -15.08 -0.66
CA GLU A 254 12.87 -15.31 -2.07
C GLU A 254 13.20 -16.71 -2.53
N HIS A 255 13.86 -17.47 -1.67
CA HIS A 255 14.24 -18.87 -1.88
C HIS A 255 13.65 -19.73 -0.78
N HIS A 256 13.56 -21.00 -1.05
CA HIS A 256 13.16 -21.97 -0.05
C HIS A 256 14.16 -21.96 1.11
N VAL A 257 13.68 -21.79 2.33
CA VAL A 257 14.48 -21.81 3.56
C VAL A 257 14.40 -23.16 4.27
N VAL A 258 13.40 -23.96 3.94
CA VAL A 258 13.24 -25.34 4.38
C VAL A 258 13.05 -26.22 3.15
N ASP A 259 13.91 -27.20 2.99
CA ASP A 259 13.87 -28.19 1.93
C ASP A 259 14.11 -29.59 2.49
N ARG A 260 13.97 -30.62 1.63
CA ARG A 260 14.22 -31.98 1.96
C ARG A 260 15.64 -32.21 2.52
N THR A 261 16.62 -31.56 1.93
CA THR A 261 18.04 -31.74 2.30
C THR A 261 18.30 -31.24 3.71
N LEU A 262 17.76 -30.07 4.08
CA LEU A 262 17.88 -29.49 5.41
C LEU A 262 17.35 -30.46 6.49
N ILE A 263 16.13 -30.97 6.30
CA ILE A 263 15.51 -31.86 7.28
C ILE A 263 16.26 -33.22 7.34
N ALA A 264 16.71 -33.74 6.19
CA ALA A 264 17.46 -34.99 6.15
C ALA A 264 18.80 -34.90 6.90
N VAL A 265 19.57 -33.82 6.64
CA VAL A 265 20.83 -33.54 7.33
C VAL A 265 20.60 -33.42 8.85
N GLY A 266 19.58 -32.67 9.25
CA GLY A 266 19.24 -32.51 10.66
C GLY A 266 18.88 -33.87 11.33
N ARG A 267 18.16 -34.76 10.63
CA ARG A 267 17.86 -36.10 11.15
C ARG A 267 19.12 -36.97 11.30
N GLU A 268 20.10 -36.86 10.40
CA GLU A 268 21.39 -37.50 10.51
C GLU A 268 22.21 -36.97 11.69
N GLU A 269 22.23 -35.62 11.89
CA GLU A 269 22.91 -34.97 13.02
C GLU A 269 22.33 -35.43 14.36
N LEU A 270 21.00 -35.50 14.49
CA LEU A 270 20.33 -36.00 15.70
C LEU A 270 20.61 -37.47 15.95
N ALA A 271 20.59 -38.32 14.90
CA ALA A 271 20.92 -39.72 15.01
C ALA A 271 22.39 -39.93 15.44
N ALA A 272 23.33 -39.17 14.91
CA ALA A 272 24.73 -39.19 15.31
C ALA A 272 24.94 -38.80 16.77
N SER A 273 24.18 -37.79 17.23
CA SER A 273 24.22 -37.34 18.63
C SER A 273 23.60 -38.34 19.60
N ALA A 274 22.58 -39.10 19.17
CA ALA A 274 21.93 -40.14 19.97
C ALA A 274 22.73 -41.46 20.00
N GLY A 275 23.70 -41.62 19.10
CA GLY A 275 24.42 -42.89 18.85
C GLY A 275 25.42 -43.33 19.93
N THR A 276 25.43 -42.74 21.12
CA THR A 276 26.31 -43.18 22.24
C THR A 276 25.53 -43.83 23.37
N VAL A 277 24.27 -44.15 23.21
CA VAL A 277 23.53 -44.94 24.19
C VAL A 277 23.68 -46.44 23.88
N THR A 278 24.61 -47.08 24.55
CA THR A 278 24.72 -48.55 24.55
C THR A 278 23.43 -49.14 25.14
N VAL A 279 22.53 -49.58 24.32
CA VAL A 279 21.34 -50.31 24.76
C VAL A 279 21.77 -51.65 25.35
N LEU A 280 21.65 -51.81 26.66
CA LEU A 280 21.81 -53.08 27.33
C LEU A 280 20.71 -54.02 26.83
N PRO A 281 21.06 -55.28 26.46
CA PRO A 281 20.05 -56.21 25.96
C PRO A 281 19.02 -56.47 27.06
N GLY A 282 17.76 -56.13 26.81
CA GLY A 282 16.63 -56.39 27.72
C GLY A 282 15.85 -55.22 28.23
N VAL A 283 16.25 -53.95 27.94
CA VAL A 283 15.41 -52.76 28.20
C VAL A 283 14.73 -52.36 26.93
N ALA A 284 13.40 -52.48 26.90
CA ALA A 284 12.60 -51.96 25.81
C ALA A 284 12.90 -50.47 25.70
N SER A 285 13.38 -50.04 24.54
CA SER A 285 13.46 -48.61 24.18
C SER A 285 12.09 -47.98 24.46
N PRO A 286 11.99 -46.81 25.07
CA PRO A 286 10.71 -46.16 25.16
C PRO A 286 10.17 -46.08 23.72
N ALA A 287 9.00 -46.64 23.51
CA ALA A 287 8.39 -46.77 22.22
C ALA A 287 8.46 -45.40 21.51
N GLY A 288 9.17 -45.39 20.38
CA GLY A 288 9.11 -44.28 19.46
C GLY A 288 7.64 -44.07 19.06
N PRO A 289 7.21 -42.86 18.90
CA PRO A 289 5.80 -42.53 18.67
C PRO A 289 5.28 -43.10 17.37
N GLY A 290 4.04 -43.56 17.38
CA GLY A 290 3.17 -43.70 16.25
C GLY A 290 3.27 -44.97 15.42
N ALA A 291 2.13 -45.48 15.01
CA ALA A 291 1.98 -46.53 14.01
C ALA A 291 2.58 -46.10 12.65
N PRO A 292 3.06 -47.05 11.82
CA PRO A 292 3.56 -46.76 10.48
C PRO A 292 2.43 -46.12 9.65
N GLY A 293 2.55 -44.82 9.30
CA GLY A 293 1.60 -44.08 8.47
C GLY A 293 1.12 -42.76 9.02
N GLU A 294 1.39 -42.41 10.29
CA GLU A 294 1.04 -41.07 10.81
C GLU A 294 2.18 -40.09 10.56
N PRO A 295 1.84 -38.84 10.06
CA PRO A 295 2.83 -37.79 9.90
C PRO A 295 3.40 -37.41 11.28
N ARG A 296 4.74 -37.49 11.38
CA ARG A 296 5.45 -37.13 12.62
C ARG A 296 5.84 -35.68 12.71
N GLN A 297 5.84 -35.01 11.58
CA GLN A 297 6.27 -33.60 11.46
C GLN A 297 5.35 -32.88 10.52
N LEU A 298 4.81 -31.75 11.00
CA LEU A 298 3.95 -30.87 10.22
C LEU A 298 4.72 -29.61 9.84
N VAL A 299 4.78 -29.30 8.55
CA VAL A 299 5.35 -28.07 8.03
C VAL A 299 4.22 -27.17 7.57
N ILE A 300 4.10 -25.97 8.17
CA ILE A 300 3.11 -24.96 7.83
C ILE A 300 3.84 -23.82 7.11
N ASP A 301 3.58 -23.64 5.82
CA ASP A 301 4.20 -22.58 5.03
C ASP A 301 3.26 -21.37 4.88
N LEU A 302 3.56 -20.31 5.63
CA LEU A 302 2.89 -19.01 5.53
C LEU A 302 3.72 -17.99 4.73
N GLY A 303 4.81 -18.44 4.12
CA GLY A 303 5.73 -17.61 3.35
C GLY A 303 5.18 -17.23 1.97
N LEU A 304 5.53 -16.03 1.53
CA LEU A 304 5.30 -15.56 0.17
C LEU A 304 6.51 -14.71 -0.26
N PRO A 305 7.19 -15.23 -1.30
CA PRO A 305 7.01 -16.53 -1.99
C PRO A 305 7.12 -17.71 -1.04
N ARG A 306 6.82 -18.94 -1.54
CA ARG A 306 6.91 -20.17 -0.72
C ARG A 306 8.28 -20.28 -0.06
N ASN A 307 8.26 -20.50 1.25
CA ASN A 307 9.50 -20.69 2.04
C ASN A 307 9.91 -22.17 2.13
N VAL A 308 9.01 -23.08 1.78
CA VAL A 308 9.21 -24.52 1.87
C VAL A 308 9.23 -25.13 0.47
N ALA A 309 10.27 -25.91 0.18
CA ALA A 309 10.35 -26.63 -1.08
C ALA A 309 9.31 -27.77 -1.10
N PRO A 310 8.62 -28.00 -2.24
CA PRO A 310 7.61 -29.04 -2.34
C PRO A 310 8.11 -30.46 -2.09
N ASP A 311 9.41 -30.70 -2.25
CA ASP A 311 10.06 -31.97 -2.07
C ASP A 311 10.14 -32.45 -0.60
N VAL A 312 9.80 -31.63 0.37
CA VAL A 312 9.76 -32.01 1.79
C VAL A 312 8.77 -33.11 2.06
N VAL A 313 7.68 -33.20 1.27
CA VAL A 313 6.66 -34.26 1.41
C VAL A 313 7.15 -35.66 1.00
N GLU A 314 8.30 -35.74 0.30
CA GLU A 314 8.93 -37.00 -0.03
C GLU A 314 9.63 -37.64 1.18
N LEU A 315 9.85 -36.87 2.25
CA LEU A 315 10.40 -37.40 3.49
C LEU A 315 9.35 -38.20 4.26
N PRO A 316 9.69 -39.38 4.73
CA PRO A 316 8.76 -40.17 5.54
C PRO A 316 8.30 -39.41 6.79
N GLY A 317 6.98 -39.34 6.99
CA GLY A 317 6.37 -38.74 8.14
C GLY A 317 6.37 -37.20 8.13
N VAL A 318 6.54 -36.54 6.99
CA VAL A 318 6.42 -35.09 6.82
C VAL A 318 5.14 -34.76 6.06
N GLU A 319 4.33 -33.84 6.58
CA GLU A 319 3.15 -33.27 5.91
C GLU A 319 3.35 -31.75 5.72
N LEU A 320 2.94 -31.21 4.58
CA LEU A 320 3.03 -29.80 4.25
C LEU A 320 1.62 -29.20 4.16
N LEU A 321 1.37 -28.14 4.93
CA LEU A 321 0.22 -27.26 4.77
C LEU A 321 0.72 -25.92 4.23
N ASP A 322 0.51 -25.69 2.96
CA ASP A 322 0.85 -24.41 2.32
C ASP A 322 -0.34 -23.44 2.30
N LEU A 323 -0.07 -22.18 1.92
CA LEU A 323 -1.08 -21.14 1.86
C LEU A 323 -2.25 -21.44 0.93
N GLU A 324 -2.03 -22.20 -0.15
CA GLU A 324 -3.10 -22.58 -1.09
C GLU A 324 -4.06 -23.55 -0.40
N THR A 325 -3.52 -24.59 0.25
CA THR A 325 -4.30 -25.55 1.01
C THR A 325 -5.07 -24.89 2.16
N ILE A 326 -4.43 -23.97 2.87
CA ILE A 326 -5.07 -23.25 3.98
C ILE A 326 -6.23 -22.39 3.47
N LYS A 327 -6.05 -21.66 2.35
CA LYS A 327 -7.08 -20.80 1.75
C LYS A 327 -8.33 -21.55 1.26
N ILE A 328 -8.17 -22.76 0.76
CA ILE A 328 -9.29 -23.61 0.34
C ILE A 328 -10.25 -23.89 1.51
N HIS A 329 -9.75 -23.92 2.73
CA HIS A 329 -10.51 -24.19 3.95
C HIS A 329 -10.95 -22.91 4.69
N ALA A 330 -10.75 -21.72 4.08
CA ALA A 330 -11.13 -20.44 4.71
C ALA A 330 -12.65 -20.36 4.94
N PRO A 331 -13.11 -19.90 6.12
CA PRO A 331 -14.52 -19.75 6.43
C PRO A 331 -15.23 -18.76 5.50
N LEU A 332 -16.52 -18.99 5.23
CA LEU A 332 -17.38 -18.06 4.44
C LEU A 332 -17.47 -16.64 5.03
N GLU A 333 -17.24 -16.49 6.32
CA GLU A 333 -17.22 -15.18 7.01
C GLU A 333 -16.10 -14.27 6.53
N GLU A 334 -14.96 -14.82 6.12
CA GLU A 334 -13.85 -14.04 5.55
C GLU A 334 -14.20 -13.48 4.16
N LEU A 335 -14.99 -14.22 3.38
CA LEU A 335 -15.51 -13.74 2.09
C LEU A 335 -16.46 -12.55 2.29
N GLY A 336 -17.29 -12.58 3.33
CA GLY A 336 -18.20 -11.48 3.67
C GLY A 336 -17.46 -10.20 4.09
N ALA A 337 -16.36 -10.29 4.83
CA ALA A 337 -15.53 -9.16 5.20
C ALA A 337 -14.86 -8.51 3.98
N THR A 338 -14.39 -9.33 3.04
CA THR A 338 -13.80 -8.85 1.77
C THR A 338 -14.82 -8.13 0.91
N ASP A 339 -16.05 -8.65 0.79
CA ASP A 339 -17.12 -8.01 0.03
C ASP A 339 -17.58 -6.69 0.66
N ALA A 340 -17.70 -6.64 1.99
CA ALA A 340 -17.98 -5.41 2.72
C ALA A 340 -16.88 -4.36 2.49
N ALA A 341 -15.61 -4.77 2.53
CA ALA A 341 -14.49 -3.88 2.26
C ALA A 341 -14.48 -3.34 0.81
N ARG A 342 -14.77 -4.20 -0.17
CA ARG A 342 -14.93 -3.77 -1.57
C ARG A 342 -16.08 -2.79 -1.75
N ALA A 343 -17.20 -2.99 -1.05
CA ALA A 343 -18.33 -2.05 -1.09
C ALA A 343 -17.93 -0.66 -0.56
N ILE A 344 -17.18 -0.59 0.54
CA ILE A 344 -16.66 0.67 1.08
C ILE A 344 -15.70 1.35 0.09
N VAL A 345 -14.75 0.59 -0.48
CA VAL A 345 -13.78 1.11 -1.47
C VAL A 345 -14.50 1.67 -2.70
N ASN A 346 -15.47 0.93 -3.25
CA ASN A 346 -16.23 1.36 -4.42
C ASN A 346 -17.06 2.61 -4.14
N HIS A 347 -17.66 2.71 -2.95
CA HIS A 347 -18.39 3.90 -2.54
C HIS A 347 -17.48 5.13 -2.45
N ASP A 348 -16.34 5.00 -1.76
CA ASP A 348 -15.40 6.10 -1.56
C ASP A 348 -14.70 6.52 -2.86
N ALA A 349 -14.43 5.57 -3.77
CA ALA A 349 -13.86 5.86 -5.08
C ALA A 349 -14.82 6.66 -5.97
N ARG A 350 -16.11 6.31 -5.98
CA ARG A 350 -17.16 7.08 -6.69
C ARG A 350 -17.25 8.49 -6.12
N ALA A 351 -17.33 8.62 -4.79
CA ALA A 351 -17.39 9.93 -4.14
C ALA A 351 -16.15 10.80 -4.43
N PHE A 352 -14.97 10.20 -4.61
CA PHE A 352 -13.77 10.90 -5.02
C PHE A 352 -13.87 11.43 -6.46
N GLY A 353 -14.37 10.60 -7.39
CA GLY A 353 -14.63 11.00 -8.78
C GLY A 353 -15.64 12.14 -8.88
N ASP A 354 -16.79 12.01 -8.18
CA ASP A 354 -17.84 13.04 -8.17
C ASP A 354 -17.30 14.43 -7.74
N ILE A 355 -16.43 14.45 -6.71
CA ILE A 355 -15.80 15.69 -6.23
C ILE A 355 -14.82 16.25 -7.27
N ALA A 356 -14.06 15.41 -7.97
CA ALA A 356 -13.15 15.85 -9.02
C ALA A 356 -13.92 16.49 -10.18
N GLU A 357 -14.98 15.86 -10.63
CA GLU A 357 -15.86 16.34 -11.69
C GLU A 357 -16.59 17.65 -11.35
N GLU A 358 -17.06 17.79 -10.09
CA GLU A 358 -17.65 19.04 -9.61
C GLU A 358 -16.61 20.22 -9.58
N ARG A 359 -15.35 19.90 -9.32
CA ARG A 359 -14.27 20.90 -9.29
C ARG A 359 -13.86 21.40 -10.67
N ASP A 360 -13.95 20.56 -11.69
CA ASP A 360 -13.63 20.96 -13.05
C ASP A 360 -14.61 22.03 -13.56
N LEU A 361 -15.85 22.02 -13.07
CA LEU A 361 -16.84 23.07 -13.34
C LEU A 361 -16.69 24.33 -12.46
N ALA A 362 -15.87 24.31 -11.42
CA ALA A 362 -15.77 25.43 -10.49
C ALA A 362 -15.39 26.76 -11.16
N PRO A 363 -14.45 26.85 -12.13
CA PRO A 363 -14.15 28.10 -12.83
C PRO A 363 -15.36 28.67 -13.57
N ALA A 364 -16.13 27.82 -14.26
CA ALA A 364 -17.31 28.22 -14.99
C ALA A 364 -18.46 28.67 -14.07
N VAL A 365 -18.62 27.97 -12.93
CA VAL A 365 -19.55 28.37 -11.87
C VAL A 365 -19.20 29.74 -11.28
N VAL A 366 -17.92 30.01 -11.04
CA VAL A 366 -17.44 31.32 -10.56
C VAL A 366 -17.68 32.40 -11.60
N ALA A 367 -17.42 32.11 -12.88
CA ALA A 367 -17.64 33.06 -13.98
C ALA A 367 -19.13 33.45 -14.10
N LEU A 368 -20.05 32.46 -14.05
CA LEU A 368 -21.49 32.73 -14.05
C LEU A 368 -21.90 33.61 -12.84
N ARG A 369 -21.44 33.26 -11.65
CA ARG A 369 -21.76 34.07 -10.44
C ARG A 369 -21.27 35.48 -10.58
N ARG A 370 -20.04 35.67 -11.03
CA ARG A 370 -19.46 37.01 -11.26
C ARG A 370 -20.35 37.80 -12.23
N HIS A 371 -20.69 37.21 -13.38
CA HIS A 371 -21.53 37.85 -14.38
C HIS A 371 -22.87 38.33 -13.80
N VAL A 372 -23.58 37.47 -13.05
CA VAL A 372 -24.87 37.83 -12.42
C VAL A 372 -24.72 38.92 -11.37
N PHE A 373 -23.67 38.87 -10.54
CA PHE A 373 -23.43 39.88 -9.52
C PHE A 373 -23.01 41.23 -10.12
N ASP A 374 -22.19 41.25 -11.17
CA ASP A 374 -21.80 42.49 -11.88
C ASP A 374 -23.02 43.17 -12.48
N LEU A 375 -23.94 42.42 -13.08
CA LEU A 375 -25.22 42.94 -13.58
C LEU A 375 -26.08 43.48 -12.45
N MET A 376 -26.18 42.77 -11.35
CA MET A 376 -26.95 43.19 -10.17
C MET A 376 -26.40 44.48 -9.57
N ASP A 377 -25.08 44.59 -9.39
CA ASP A 377 -24.43 45.77 -8.82
C ASP A 377 -24.60 47.00 -9.74
N ALA A 378 -24.50 46.82 -11.06
CA ALA A 378 -24.78 47.86 -12.02
C ALA A 378 -26.22 48.37 -11.94
N GLU A 379 -27.22 47.50 -11.72
CA GLU A 379 -28.62 47.92 -11.54
C GLU A 379 -28.87 48.59 -10.19
N ILE A 380 -28.21 48.14 -9.12
CA ILE A 380 -28.27 48.80 -7.81
C ILE A 380 -27.72 50.23 -7.92
N GLU A 381 -26.58 50.45 -8.55
CA GLU A 381 -26.00 51.79 -8.73
C GLU A 381 -26.90 52.70 -9.63
N ARG A 382 -27.53 52.13 -10.66
CA ARG A 382 -28.52 52.86 -11.44
C ARG A 382 -29.76 53.25 -10.62
N ALA A 383 -30.24 52.36 -9.76
CA ALA A 383 -31.37 52.68 -8.86
C ALA A 383 -31.02 53.78 -7.89
N LYS A 384 -29.85 53.72 -7.24
CA LYS A 384 -29.35 54.78 -6.34
C LYS A 384 -29.20 56.12 -7.06
N SER A 385 -28.67 56.16 -8.28
CA SER A 385 -28.52 57.38 -9.06
C SER A 385 -29.87 58.04 -9.45
N ARG A 386 -30.99 57.26 -9.39
CA ARG A 386 -32.36 57.76 -9.61
C ARG A 386 -33.07 58.17 -8.30
N GLY A 387 -32.36 58.10 -7.16
CA GLY A 387 -32.91 58.49 -5.85
C GLY A 387 -33.64 57.35 -5.12
N ASP A 388 -33.40 56.11 -5.47
CA ASP A 388 -33.92 54.93 -4.77
C ASP A 388 -32.95 54.51 -3.65
N ASP A 389 -33.03 55.25 -2.52
CA ASP A 389 -32.12 55.07 -1.39
C ASP A 389 -32.72 54.29 -0.22
N ASP A 390 -33.96 53.71 -0.39
CA ASP A 390 -34.65 53.01 0.71
C ASP A 390 -34.17 51.55 0.90
N GLY A 391 -33.24 51.08 0.08
CA GLY A 391 -32.64 49.75 0.12
C GLY A 391 -33.57 48.59 -0.30
N ARG A 392 -34.81 48.86 -0.69
CA ARG A 392 -35.78 47.83 -1.08
C ARG A 392 -35.43 47.26 -2.42
N THR A 393 -35.05 48.08 -3.40
CA THR A 393 -34.59 47.64 -4.72
C THR A 393 -33.31 46.78 -4.62
N GLU A 394 -32.38 47.20 -3.79
CA GLU A 394 -31.16 46.41 -3.52
C GLU A 394 -31.51 45.03 -2.94
N ALA A 395 -32.40 44.98 -1.94
CA ALA A 395 -32.83 43.71 -1.34
C ALA A 395 -33.56 42.80 -2.35
N ALA A 396 -34.41 43.39 -3.20
CA ALA A 396 -35.15 42.66 -4.23
C ALA A 396 -34.21 42.09 -5.32
N LEU A 397 -33.21 42.86 -5.76
CA LEU A 397 -32.23 42.44 -6.76
C LEU A 397 -31.32 41.35 -6.22
N ARG A 398 -30.88 41.43 -4.98
CA ARG A 398 -30.08 40.38 -4.32
C ARG A 398 -30.88 39.09 -4.18
N HIS A 399 -32.15 39.18 -3.80
CA HIS A 399 -33.03 38.02 -3.73
C HIS A 399 -33.20 37.38 -5.10
N MET A 400 -33.47 38.17 -6.13
CA MET A 400 -33.62 37.72 -7.50
C MET A 400 -32.35 37.03 -8.03
N ALA A 401 -31.15 37.63 -7.80
CA ALA A 401 -29.89 36.99 -8.18
C ALA A 401 -29.68 35.63 -7.49
N GLY A 402 -30.06 35.51 -6.22
CA GLY A 402 -30.02 34.24 -5.49
C GLY A 402 -30.94 33.17 -6.10
N VAL A 403 -32.17 33.56 -6.46
CA VAL A 403 -33.15 32.64 -7.10
C VAL A 403 -32.67 32.25 -8.51
N LEU A 404 -32.16 33.20 -9.30
CA LEU A 404 -31.62 32.96 -10.63
C LEU A 404 -30.44 31.97 -10.62
N LEU A 405 -29.53 32.09 -9.66
CA LEU A 405 -28.36 31.26 -9.55
C LEU A 405 -28.66 29.87 -9.00
N HIS A 406 -29.78 29.69 -8.28
CA HIS A 406 -30.07 28.41 -7.60
C HIS A 406 -30.11 27.22 -8.57
N THR A 407 -30.94 27.30 -9.61
CA THR A 407 -31.12 26.20 -10.58
C THR A 407 -29.84 25.91 -11.35
N PRO A 408 -29.12 26.90 -11.95
CA PRO A 408 -27.83 26.66 -12.57
C PRO A 408 -26.82 25.95 -11.65
N MET A 409 -26.75 26.31 -10.36
CA MET A 409 -25.83 25.69 -9.39
C MET A 409 -26.21 24.23 -9.09
N VAL A 410 -27.50 23.91 -9.06
CA VAL A 410 -27.95 22.51 -8.91
C VAL A 410 -27.60 21.71 -10.17
N ARG A 411 -27.93 22.26 -11.35
CA ARG A 411 -27.70 21.60 -12.62
C ARG A 411 -26.21 21.39 -12.94
N SER A 412 -25.33 22.32 -12.51
CA SER A 412 -23.88 22.12 -12.69
C SER A 412 -23.38 20.87 -11.99
N ARG A 413 -23.86 20.58 -10.79
CA ARG A 413 -23.47 19.37 -10.04
C ARG A 413 -24.06 18.10 -10.68
N GLU A 414 -25.30 18.14 -11.16
CA GLU A 414 -25.93 17.02 -11.83
C GLU A 414 -25.20 16.66 -13.13
N LEU A 415 -24.87 17.67 -13.96
CA LEU A 415 -24.16 17.49 -15.22
C LEU A 415 -22.70 17.09 -15.01
N ALA A 416 -22.05 17.62 -13.95
CA ALA A 416 -20.72 17.14 -13.55
C ALA A 416 -20.73 15.64 -13.29
N ARG A 417 -21.65 15.15 -12.45
CA ARG A 417 -21.79 13.71 -12.13
C ARG A 417 -22.19 12.85 -13.31
N ALA A 418 -22.81 13.43 -14.32
CA ALA A 418 -23.15 12.76 -15.57
C ALA A 418 -21.99 12.74 -16.60
N GLY A 419 -20.87 13.43 -16.31
CA GLY A 419 -19.76 13.59 -17.26
C GLY A 419 -20.08 14.56 -18.41
N GLU A 420 -21.09 15.43 -18.23
CA GLU A 420 -21.59 16.37 -19.23
C GLU A 420 -21.13 17.82 -18.97
N GLN A 421 -19.91 18.00 -18.46
CA GLN A 421 -19.34 19.29 -18.11
C GLN A 421 -19.29 20.25 -19.33
N ALA A 422 -18.89 19.73 -20.48
CA ALA A 422 -18.80 20.50 -21.73
C ALA A 422 -20.17 21.08 -22.11
N ALA A 423 -21.24 20.28 -22.04
CA ALA A 423 -22.59 20.73 -22.36
C ALA A 423 -23.07 21.88 -21.47
N TRP A 424 -22.66 21.88 -20.18
CA TRP A 424 -23.00 22.97 -19.26
C TRP A 424 -22.21 24.25 -19.57
N ILE A 425 -20.91 24.14 -19.91
CA ILE A 425 -20.04 25.27 -20.30
C ILE A 425 -20.56 25.88 -21.61
N ASP A 426 -20.86 25.07 -22.62
CA ASP A 426 -21.42 25.50 -23.90
C ASP A 426 -22.76 26.23 -23.69
N GLY A 427 -23.59 25.70 -22.79
CA GLY A 427 -24.84 26.33 -22.41
C GLY A 427 -24.66 27.73 -21.77
N LEU A 428 -23.65 27.93 -20.92
CA LEU A 428 -23.32 29.23 -20.35
C LEU A 428 -22.84 30.22 -21.41
N GLU A 429 -22.00 29.76 -22.33
CA GLU A 429 -21.52 30.60 -23.41
C GLU A 429 -22.68 31.00 -24.34
N ALA A 430 -23.52 30.05 -24.73
CA ALA A 430 -24.65 30.29 -25.64
C ALA A 430 -25.71 31.22 -25.04
N LEU A 431 -26.00 31.12 -23.71
CA LEU A 431 -27.09 31.87 -23.07
C LEU A 431 -26.63 33.22 -22.48
N PHE A 432 -25.42 33.29 -21.94
CA PHE A 432 -24.92 34.43 -21.19
C PHE A 432 -23.65 35.04 -21.78
N GLY A 433 -23.03 34.41 -22.79
CA GLY A 433 -21.74 34.86 -23.32
C GLY A 433 -20.59 34.69 -22.31
N VAL A 434 -20.78 33.86 -21.30
CA VAL A 434 -19.81 33.66 -20.21
C VAL A 434 -18.89 32.50 -20.57
N LYS A 435 -17.57 32.80 -20.64
CA LYS A 435 -16.52 31.79 -20.76
C LYS A 435 -15.78 31.65 -19.44
N PRO A 436 -15.38 30.43 -19.03
CA PRO A 436 -14.46 30.27 -17.92
C PRO A 436 -13.15 31.01 -18.22
N ASP A 437 -12.67 31.85 -17.30
CA ASP A 437 -11.37 32.49 -17.46
C ASP A 437 -10.25 31.44 -17.35
N ALA A 438 -9.52 31.21 -18.44
CA ALA A 438 -8.30 30.39 -18.44
C ALA A 438 -7.25 30.90 -17.43
N THR A 439 -7.33 32.16 -17.03
CA THR A 439 -6.43 32.82 -16.06
C THR A 439 -6.72 32.39 -14.61
N ALA A 440 -7.91 31.92 -14.29
CA ALA A 440 -8.23 31.44 -12.93
C ALA A 440 -7.57 30.08 -12.62
N GLN A 441 -7.16 29.36 -13.61
CA GLN A 441 -6.34 28.14 -13.51
C GLN A 441 -4.88 28.48 -13.17
N ALA A 442 -4.32 29.52 -13.80
CA ALA A 442 -2.93 29.96 -13.59
C ALA A 442 -2.67 30.59 -12.19
N VAL A 443 -3.69 31.21 -11.56
CA VAL A 443 -3.54 31.79 -10.21
C VAL A 443 -3.42 30.72 -9.11
N ARG A 444 -3.83 29.49 -9.36
CA ARG A 444 -3.62 28.36 -8.42
C ARG A 444 -2.20 27.80 -8.47
N GLU A 445 -1.51 27.96 -9.58
CA GLU A 445 -0.11 27.53 -9.74
C GLU A 445 0.87 28.49 -9.05
N SER A 446 0.49 29.77 -8.87
CA SER A 446 1.35 30.80 -8.26
C SER A 446 1.22 30.96 -6.74
N SER A 447 0.32 30.26 -6.07
CA SER A 447 0.12 30.36 -4.62
C SER A 447 0.83 29.29 -3.79
N THR A 448 1.92 28.74 -4.29
CA THR A 448 2.87 28.00 -3.47
C THR A 448 3.73 29.02 -2.71
N PRO A 449 3.76 29.06 -1.37
CA PRO A 449 4.63 29.98 -0.67
C PRO A 449 6.08 29.54 -0.91
N SER A 450 6.81 30.33 -1.71
CA SER A 450 8.25 30.22 -1.81
C SER A 450 8.85 30.61 -0.45
N VAL A 451 9.35 29.66 0.28
CA VAL A 451 10.22 29.90 1.43
C VAL A 451 11.58 30.36 0.87
N SER A 452 11.71 31.63 0.56
CA SER A 452 12.98 32.26 0.32
C SER A 452 13.61 32.60 1.68
N GLY A 453 14.44 31.69 2.20
CA GLY A 453 15.35 32.01 3.28
C GLY A 453 16.53 32.82 2.74
N SER A 454 16.44 34.15 2.77
CA SER A 454 17.59 35.01 2.60
C SER A 454 18.40 35.03 3.89
N ASN A 455 19.52 34.29 3.88
CA ASN A 455 20.58 34.50 4.84
C ASN A 455 21.58 35.46 4.22
N ASP A 456 21.37 36.77 4.51
CA ASP A 456 22.37 37.80 4.33
C ASP A 456 23.29 37.80 5.58
N ALA A 457 24.46 37.24 5.43
CA ALA A 457 25.53 37.37 6.43
C ALA A 457 26.46 38.48 5.95
N THR A 458 26.25 39.67 6.49
CA THR A 458 27.20 40.78 6.40
C THR A 458 28.47 40.48 7.21
N SER A 459 29.55 40.43 6.49
CA SER A 459 30.92 40.55 6.96
C SER A 459 31.14 41.89 7.67
N THR A 460 31.72 41.86 8.89
CA THR A 460 32.56 42.93 9.40
C THR A 460 33.76 42.35 10.15
N ASP A 461 34.85 42.70 9.60
CA ASP A 461 36.23 42.63 9.98
C ASP A 461 36.50 43.35 11.31
N ALA A 462 37.28 42.81 12.24
CA ALA A 462 38.22 43.51 13.11
C ALA A 462 39.14 42.59 13.87
N ALA A 463 40.38 42.85 13.68
CA ALA A 463 41.60 42.31 14.22
C ALA A 463 41.72 42.37 15.79
N GLY A 464 42.53 41.45 16.34
CA GLY A 464 43.35 41.84 17.49
C GLY A 464 43.61 40.79 18.57
N ARG A 465 44.82 40.21 18.54
CA ARG A 465 45.68 39.81 19.68
C ARG A 465 45.23 38.73 20.68
N ALA A 466 45.91 37.60 20.65
CA ALA A 466 47.09 37.23 21.46
C ALA A 466 46.81 37.00 22.97
N GLU A 467 47.22 35.84 23.40
CA GLU A 467 48.00 35.39 24.56
C GLU A 467 47.30 34.29 25.39
N GLN A 468 47.86 33.14 25.29
CA GLN A 468 48.63 32.38 26.30
C GLN A 468 47.90 31.90 27.57
N ALA A 469 48.16 30.62 27.78
CA ALA A 469 48.52 29.91 29.03
C ALA A 469 47.35 29.13 29.67
N ASP A 470 47.42 27.86 29.63
CA ASP A 470 48.05 26.91 30.59
C ASP A 470 47.07 26.30 31.62
N ALA A 471 47.12 24.99 31.63
CA ALA A 471 47.00 24.07 32.78
C ALA A 471 45.67 23.95 33.56
N SER A 472 45.01 22.87 33.46
CA SER A 472 44.84 21.72 34.35
C SER A 472 43.80 20.74 33.83
#